data_bf30c6220593d14582613078f88cb7cd
#
_entry.id   bf30c6220593d14582613078f88cb7cd
#
_cell.length_a   1.000
_cell.length_b   1.000
_cell.length_c   1.000
_cell.angle_alpha   90.00
_cell.angle_beta   90.00
_cell.angle_gamma   90.00
#
_symmetry.space_group_name_H-M   'P 1'
#
loop_
_entity.id
_entity.type
_entity.pdbx_description
1 polymer ?
#
loop_
_entity_poly.entity_id
_entity_poly.type
_entity_poly.pdbx_seq_one_letter_code
_entity_poly.pdbx_strand_id
1 'polypeptide(L)'
;MKNRFLNRANDIPLNFKFLIIYLVCLLIPILVINAVFFEKFSRIVDEREQNNYRISLERARTDIESIIEGCIAVSHSISTDKLLYNSLDTSFESNEAYYESYDSVLRNRLKTYSDVYDYIGGLKLYVDNPTILNGGSYYYIDEDTQDSAWYGAIKSSKQRVLVKAYIWHTDSLPIRQIPFLSVLREDPGLGNSEKVLKVDIDLEWISSILKRETEYLNLYLVDPDNNIVCSSASLYD
;
A
#
# COMPACT_ATOMS: atom_id res chain seq x y z
N MET A 1 36.60 -45.41 -36.95
CA MET A 1 36.87 -43.93 -36.94
C MET A 1 38.10 -43.52 -36.11
N LYS A 2 38.52 -44.27 -35.15
CA LYS A 2 39.60 -43.93 -34.18
C LYS A 2 41.01 -43.81 -34.84
N ASN A 3 41.31 -44.59 -35.90
CA ASN A 3 42.66 -44.63 -36.52
C ASN A 3 42.92 -43.49 -37.51
N ARG A 4 41.92 -42.78 -38.04
CA ARG A 4 42.15 -41.64 -38.99
C ARG A 4 42.61 -40.36 -38.27
N PHE A 5 42.25 -40.17 -36.99
CA PHE A 5 42.72 -39.02 -36.22
C PHE A 5 44.17 -39.18 -35.76
N LEU A 6 44.58 -40.39 -35.40
CA LEU A 6 45.95 -40.67 -34.94
C LEU A 6 46.97 -40.53 -36.08
N ASN A 7 46.63 -40.93 -37.32
CA ASN A 7 47.53 -40.77 -38.46
C ASN A 7 47.73 -39.30 -38.90
N ARG A 8 46.66 -38.45 -38.80
CA ARG A 8 46.80 -37.03 -39.08
C ARG A 8 47.63 -36.28 -38.05
N ALA A 9 47.64 -36.73 -36.82
CA ALA A 9 48.44 -36.14 -35.75
C ALA A 9 49.97 -36.45 -35.93
N ASN A 10 50.31 -37.52 -36.67
CA ASN A 10 51.71 -37.87 -36.90
C ASN A 10 52.35 -37.04 -38.01
N ASP A 11 51.61 -36.52 -38.98
CA ASP A 11 52.10 -35.70 -40.07
C ASP A 11 52.37 -34.23 -39.71
N ILE A 12 52.12 -33.82 -38.50
CA ILE A 12 52.34 -32.46 -38.01
C ILE A 12 53.81 -32.32 -37.61
N PRO A 13 54.56 -31.28 -38.10
CA PRO A 13 55.93 -31.04 -37.68
C PRO A 13 56.06 -30.85 -36.17
N LEU A 14 57.15 -31.35 -35.60
CA LEU A 14 57.36 -31.40 -34.16
C LEU A 14 57.18 -30.05 -33.46
N ASN A 15 57.63 -28.99 -34.08
CA ASN A 15 57.46 -27.61 -33.59
C ASN A 15 56.01 -27.19 -33.44
N PHE A 16 55.16 -27.67 -34.33
CA PHE A 16 53.70 -27.35 -34.28
C PHE A 16 52.98 -28.18 -33.18
N LYS A 17 53.45 -29.39 -32.93
CA LYS A 17 52.97 -30.20 -31.80
C LYS A 17 53.26 -29.54 -30.47
N PHE A 18 54.46 -29.02 -30.27
CA PHE A 18 54.82 -28.27 -29.04
C PHE A 18 54.05 -26.99 -28.91
N LEU A 19 53.78 -26.25 -30.00
CA LEU A 19 52.99 -25.04 -29.97
C LEU A 19 51.52 -25.32 -29.55
N ILE A 20 50.94 -26.41 -30.10
CA ILE A 20 49.58 -26.82 -29.71
C ILE A 20 49.51 -27.21 -28.24
N ILE A 21 50.46 -28.01 -27.74
CA ILE A 21 50.50 -28.42 -26.34
C ILE A 21 50.65 -27.20 -25.45
N TYR A 22 51.55 -26.28 -25.77
CA TYR A 22 51.74 -25.04 -25.04
C TYR A 22 50.45 -24.18 -25.01
N LEU A 23 49.82 -24.02 -26.18
CA LEU A 23 48.57 -23.27 -26.29
C LEU A 23 47.43 -23.91 -25.48
N VAL A 24 47.29 -25.22 -25.50
CA VAL A 24 46.30 -25.96 -24.74
C VAL A 24 46.56 -25.85 -23.24
N CYS A 25 47.81 -26.04 -22.80
CA CYS A 25 48.21 -25.89 -21.40
C CYS A 25 47.98 -24.47 -20.84
N LEU A 26 48.00 -23.45 -21.70
CA LEU A 26 47.76 -22.06 -21.28
C LEU A 26 46.30 -21.70 -21.36
N LEU A 27 45.56 -22.12 -22.40
CA LEU A 27 44.14 -21.78 -22.60
C LEU A 27 43.24 -22.53 -21.63
N ILE A 28 43.50 -23.81 -21.36
CA ILE A 28 42.59 -24.61 -20.49
C ILE A 28 42.50 -24.01 -19.08
N PRO A 29 43.60 -23.69 -18.36
CA PRO A 29 43.52 -23.07 -17.04
C PRO A 29 42.81 -21.71 -17.08
N ILE A 30 43.07 -20.89 -18.10
CA ILE A 30 42.41 -19.59 -18.23
C ILE A 30 40.90 -19.77 -18.40
N LEU A 31 40.42 -20.68 -19.23
CA LEU A 31 39.01 -20.96 -19.45
C LEU A 31 38.35 -21.49 -18.15
N VAL A 32 39.01 -22.38 -17.44
CA VAL A 32 38.51 -22.92 -16.18
C VAL A 32 38.40 -21.81 -15.11
N ILE A 33 39.43 -20.98 -14.97
CA ILE A 33 39.41 -19.86 -14.03
C ILE A 33 38.30 -18.87 -14.38
N ASN A 34 38.16 -18.52 -15.66
CA ASN A 34 37.11 -17.63 -16.11
C ASN A 34 35.69 -18.22 -15.85
N ALA A 35 35.50 -19.51 -16.13
CA ALA A 35 34.23 -20.17 -15.89
C ALA A 35 33.85 -20.16 -14.39
N VAL A 36 34.79 -20.51 -13.49
CA VAL A 36 34.58 -20.48 -12.07
C VAL A 36 34.36 -19.06 -11.54
N PHE A 37 35.12 -18.11 -12.06
CA PHE A 37 34.96 -16.70 -11.71
C PHE A 37 33.59 -16.16 -12.10
N PHE A 38 33.17 -16.44 -13.34
CA PHE A 38 31.87 -16.01 -13.86
C PHE A 38 30.71 -16.59 -13.04
N GLU A 39 30.75 -17.89 -12.73
CA GLU A 39 29.72 -18.55 -11.90
C GLU A 39 29.64 -17.92 -10.50
N LYS A 40 30.79 -17.72 -9.83
CA LYS A 40 30.80 -17.09 -8.51
C LYS A 40 30.35 -15.63 -8.55
N PHE A 41 30.79 -14.90 -9.57
CA PHE A 41 30.42 -13.50 -9.73
C PHE A 41 28.91 -13.33 -9.96
N SER A 42 28.33 -14.12 -10.87
CA SER A 42 26.88 -14.11 -11.10
C SER A 42 26.11 -14.40 -9.82
N ARG A 43 26.52 -15.42 -9.07
CA ARG A 43 25.87 -15.75 -7.80
C ARG A 43 25.91 -14.61 -6.78
N ILE A 44 27.09 -13.95 -6.64
CA ILE A 44 27.23 -12.81 -5.72
C ILE A 44 26.37 -11.63 -6.15
N VAL A 45 26.24 -11.38 -7.46
CA VAL A 45 25.39 -10.32 -7.99
C VAL A 45 23.92 -10.64 -7.69
N ASP A 46 23.47 -11.86 -8.00
CA ASP A 46 22.09 -12.31 -7.75
C ASP A 46 21.73 -12.23 -6.26
N GLU A 47 22.63 -12.69 -5.37
CA GLU A 47 22.43 -12.63 -3.92
C GLU A 47 22.33 -11.17 -3.41
N ARG A 48 23.17 -10.27 -3.93
CA ARG A 48 23.12 -8.85 -3.58
C ARG A 48 21.83 -8.19 -4.07
N GLU A 49 21.42 -8.51 -5.30
CA GLU A 49 20.21 -7.97 -5.87
C GLU A 49 18.97 -8.41 -5.10
N GLN A 50 18.85 -9.70 -4.80
CA GLN A 50 17.77 -10.23 -3.95
C GLN A 50 17.74 -9.59 -2.54
N ASN A 51 18.91 -9.40 -1.94
CA ASN A 51 19.00 -8.75 -0.63
C ASN A 51 18.59 -7.27 -0.70
N ASN A 52 18.97 -6.56 -1.75
CA ASN A 52 18.54 -5.18 -1.97
C ASN A 52 17.02 -5.08 -2.13
N TYR A 53 16.40 -5.97 -2.93
CA TYR A 53 14.95 -6.02 -3.07
C TYR A 53 14.24 -6.28 -1.75
N ARG A 54 14.77 -7.22 -0.96
CA ARG A 54 14.22 -7.51 0.38
C ARG A 54 14.28 -6.29 1.30
N ILE A 55 15.41 -5.58 1.31
CA ILE A 55 15.57 -4.36 2.12
C ILE A 55 14.59 -3.28 1.67
N SER A 56 14.43 -3.07 0.35
CA SER A 56 13.49 -2.09 -0.20
C SER A 56 12.04 -2.44 0.16
N LEU A 57 11.66 -3.71 0.05
CA LEU A 57 10.33 -4.18 0.46
C LEU A 57 10.06 -3.95 1.96
N GLU A 58 11.03 -4.27 2.82
CA GLU A 58 10.88 -4.06 4.27
C GLU A 58 10.79 -2.57 4.63
N ARG A 59 11.48 -1.69 3.91
CA ARG A 59 11.35 -0.24 4.10
C ARG A 59 9.96 0.25 3.68
N ALA A 60 9.52 -0.12 2.47
CA ALA A 60 8.19 0.23 2.00
C ALA A 60 7.11 -0.24 2.97
N ARG A 61 7.22 -1.48 3.42
CA ARG A 61 6.31 -2.06 4.41
C ARG A 61 6.28 -1.25 5.70
N THR A 62 7.46 -0.97 6.28
CA THR A 62 7.57 -0.22 7.54
C THR A 62 6.96 1.19 7.42
N ASP A 63 7.21 1.87 6.30
CA ASP A 63 6.68 3.19 6.05
C ASP A 63 5.15 3.17 5.89
N ILE A 64 4.59 2.19 5.19
CA ILE A 64 3.14 2.01 5.05
C ILE A 64 2.49 1.65 6.38
N GLU A 65 3.08 0.73 7.15
CA GLU A 65 2.62 0.38 8.49
C GLU A 65 2.60 1.61 9.40
N SER A 66 3.63 2.46 9.34
CA SER A 66 3.69 3.72 10.11
C SER A 66 2.56 4.69 9.75
N ILE A 67 2.19 4.80 8.47
CA ILE A 67 1.04 5.61 8.03
C ILE A 67 -0.27 5.04 8.61
N ILE A 68 -0.46 3.74 8.51
CA ILE A 68 -1.66 3.08 9.04
C ILE A 68 -1.77 3.29 10.55
N GLU A 69 -0.67 3.11 11.30
CA GLU A 69 -0.62 3.36 12.73
C GLU A 69 -0.90 4.83 13.06
N GLY A 70 -0.40 5.76 12.26
CA GLY A 70 -0.70 7.19 12.35
C GLY A 70 -2.21 7.46 12.20
N CYS A 71 -2.86 6.87 11.19
CA CYS A 71 -4.31 6.97 11.01
C CYS A 71 -5.11 6.35 12.17
N ILE A 72 -4.63 5.23 12.72
CA ILE A 72 -5.23 4.60 13.92
C ILE A 72 -5.10 5.54 15.13
N ALA A 73 -3.94 6.17 15.32
CA ALA A 73 -3.72 7.13 16.41
C ALA A 73 -4.62 8.36 16.26
N VAL A 74 -4.76 8.91 15.03
CA VAL A 74 -5.70 10.00 14.73
C VAL A 74 -7.13 9.58 15.03
N SER A 75 -7.55 8.39 14.60
CA SER A 75 -8.89 7.87 14.89
C SER A 75 -9.16 7.75 16.40
N HIS A 76 -8.16 7.35 17.17
CA HIS A 76 -8.25 7.31 18.63
C HIS A 76 -8.36 8.70 19.24
N SER A 77 -7.58 9.64 18.77
CA SER A 77 -7.60 11.04 19.24
C SER A 77 -8.97 11.67 19.03
N ILE A 78 -9.55 11.47 17.83
CA ILE A 78 -10.89 11.96 17.51
C ILE A 78 -11.95 11.29 18.38
N SER A 79 -11.85 9.99 18.62
CA SER A 79 -12.83 9.24 19.43
C SER A 79 -12.87 9.67 20.90
N THR A 80 -11.85 10.36 21.39
CA THR A 80 -11.78 10.89 22.75
C THR A 80 -12.29 12.33 22.87
N ASP A 81 -12.65 12.99 21.77
CA ASP A 81 -13.18 14.36 21.78
C ASP A 81 -14.66 14.38 22.21
N LYS A 82 -14.88 14.55 23.52
CA LYS A 82 -16.20 14.59 24.12
C LYS A 82 -17.09 15.71 23.58
N LEU A 83 -16.50 16.88 23.26
CA LEU A 83 -17.29 17.99 22.73
C LEU A 83 -17.83 17.67 21.35
N LEU A 84 -17.00 17.08 20.50
CA LEU A 84 -17.40 16.61 19.17
C LEU A 84 -18.54 15.59 19.28
N TYR A 85 -18.35 14.55 20.09
CA TYR A 85 -19.32 13.48 20.23
C TYR A 85 -20.65 13.93 20.83
N ASN A 86 -20.61 14.78 21.85
CA ASN A 86 -21.82 15.36 22.45
C ASN A 86 -22.60 16.24 21.45
N SER A 87 -21.90 17.04 20.64
CA SER A 87 -22.55 17.84 19.59
C SER A 87 -23.25 16.99 18.55
N LEU A 88 -22.70 15.83 18.21
CA LEU A 88 -23.27 14.91 17.24
C LEU A 88 -24.46 14.09 17.80
N ASP A 89 -24.56 13.97 19.12
CA ASP A 89 -25.71 13.34 19.79
C ASP A 89 -26.88 14.31 19.98
N THR A 90 -26.67 15.61 19.76
CA THR A 90 -27.72 16.61 19.87
C THR A 90 -28.71 16.47 18.71
N SER A 91 -29.99 16.36 19.03
CA SER A 91 -31.05 16.44 18.04
C SER A 91 -31.34 17.91 17.73
N PHE A 92 -31.20 18.32 16.47
CA PHE A 92 -31.41 19.70 16.02
C PHE A 92 -32.88 19.90 15.61
N GLU A 93 -33.51 20.93 16.12
CA GLU A 93 -34.91 21.25 15.85
C GLU A 93 -35.10 21.84 14.42
N SER A 94 -34.04 22.43 13.87
CA SER A 94 -34.06 23.00 12.52
C SER A 94 -32.67 22.97 11.86
N ASN A 95 -32.63 23.17 10.54
CA ASN A 95 -31.39 23.25 9.81
C ASN A 95 -30.51 24.42 10.26
N GLU A 96 -31.13 25.55 10.66
CA GLU A 96 -30.41 26.73 11.18
C GLU A 96 -29.68 26.36 12.48
N ALA A 97 -30.33 25.66 13.40
CA ALA A 97 -29.73 25.21 14.65
C ALA A 97 -28.54 24.24 14.39
N TYR A 98 -28.66 23.37 13.38
CA TYR A 98 -27.54 22.55 12.95
C TYR A 98 -26.39 23.38 12.42
N TYR A 99 -26.64 24.37 11.52
CA TYR A 99 -25.59 25.20 10.98
C TYR A 99 -24.87 26.05 12.02
N GLU A 100 -25.58 26.57 13.04
CA GLU A 100 -24.96 27.26 14.16
C GLU A 100 -24.00 26.35 14.95
N SER A 101 -24.43 25.13 15.24
CA SER A 101 -23.59 24.13 15.90
C SER A 101 -22.41 23.72 15.02
N TYR A 102 -22.65 23.53 13.70
CA TYR A 102 -21.62 23.21 12.73
C TYR A 102 -20.52 24.30 12.69
N ASP A 103 -20.90 25.56 12.57
CA ASP A 103 -19.96 26.67 12.49
C ASP A 103 -19.18 26.90 13.80
N SER A 104 -19.84 26.70 14.95
CA SER A 104 -19.22 26.96 16.26
C SER A 104 -18.34 25.81 16.74
N VAL A 105 -18.71 24.55 16.45
CA VAL A 105 -18.05 23.36 17.03
C VAL A 105 -17.47 22.43 15.97
N LEU A 106 -18.22 22.07 14.94
CA LEU A 106 -17.88 20.94 14.07
C LEU A 106 -16.92 21.31 12.96
N ARG A 107 -17.07 22.47 12.31
CA ARG A 107 -16.41 22.90 11.07
C ARG A 107 -14.90 22.60 11.00
N ASN A 108 -14.17 22.93 12.04
CA ASN A 108 -12.71 22.84 12.06
C ASN A 108 -12.16 21.66 12.82
N ARG A 109 -13.02 20.88 13.50
CA ARG A 109 -12.56 19.81 14.41
C ARG A 109 -11.83 18.70 13.67
N LEU A 110 -12.45 18.14 12.65
CA LEU A 110 -11.82 17.08 11.86
C LEU A 110 -10.80 17.64 10.86
N LYS A 111 -11.04 18.86 10.34
CA LYS A 111 -10.14 19.49 9.39
C LYS A 111 -8.72 19.67 9.95
N THR A 112 -8.59 19.99 11.24
CA THR A 112 -7.29 20.15 11.89
C THR A 112 -6.41 18.89 11.74
N TYR A 113 -7.00 17.70 11.75
CA TYR A 113 -6.25 16.45 11.59
C TYR A 113 -5.82 16.22 10.14
N SER A 114 -6.70 16.47 9.16
CA SER A 114 -6.33 16.35 7.73
C SER A 114 -5.30 17.39 7.29
N ASP A 115 -5.32 18.58 7.88
CA ASP A 115 -4.34 19.63 7.56
C ASP A 115 -2.94 19.35 8.16
N VAL A 116 -2.83 18.48 9.17
CA VAL A 116 -1.55 18.13 9.83
C VAL A 116 -0.91 16.90 9.23
N TYR A 117 -1.70 15.97 8.69
CA TYR A 117 -1.23 14.70 8.18
C TYR A 117 -1.54 14.56 6.69
N ASP A 118 -0.56 14.86 5.83
CA ASP A 118 -0.68 14.87 4.37
C ASP A 118 -1.10 13.50 3.77
N TYR A 119 -0.85 12.40 4.49
CA TYR A 119 -1.26 11.07 4.08
C TYR A 119 -2.73 10.73 4.36
N ILE A 120 -3.50 11.66 4.99
CA ILE A 120 -4.93 11.51 5.20
C ILE A 120 -5.66 12.13 3.99
N GLY A 121 -6.20 11.28 3.13
CA GLY A 121 -6.99 11.69 1.97
C GLY A 121 -8.41 12.13 2.33
N GLY A 122 -8.94 11.69 3.47
CA GLY A 122 -10.26 12.08 3.93
C GLY A 122 -10.59 11.63 5.35
N LEU A 123 -11.38 12.46 6.03
CA LEU A 123 -11.92 12.19 7.37
C LEU A 123 -13.43 12.35 7.33
N LYS A 124 -14.17 11.28 7.60
CA LYS A 124 -15.63 11.29 7.63
C LYS A 124 -16.14 10.61 8.89
N LEU A 125 -17.04 11.26 9.58
CA LEU A 125 -17.71 10.72 10.76
C LEU A 125 -19.19 10.51 10.44
N TYR A 126 -19.59 9.27 10.45
CA TYR A 126 -20.96 8.82 10.22
C TYR A 126 -21.66 8.64 11.55
N VAL A 127 -22.88 9.16 11.67
CA VAL A 127 -23.62 9.22 12.92
C VAL A 127 -25.07 8.77 12.68
N ASP A 128 -25.62 7.94 13.57
CA ASP A 128 -27.05 7.60 13.57
C ASP A 128 -27.86 8.71 14.24
N ASN A 129 -27.88 9.89 13.61
CA ASN A 129 -28.67 11.04 14.02
C ASN A 129 -29.26 11.70 12.76
N PRO A 130 -30.55 11.51 12.47
CA PRO A 130 -31.18 11.97 11.24
C PRO A 130 -31.25 13.51 11.10
N THR A 131 -30.93 14.25 12.17
CA THR A 131 -30.88 15.73 12.14
C THR A 131 -29.52 16.27 11.68
N ILE A 132 -28.53 15.41 11.47
CA ILE A 132 -27.24 15.76 10.85
C ILE A 132 -27.44 15.91 9.35
N LEU A 133 -27.05 17.05 8.81
CA LEU A 133 -27.03 17.28 7.37
C LEU A 133 -25.76 16.74 6.75
N ASN A 134 -25.92 15.87 5.73
CA ASN A 134 -24.79 15.28 5.02
C ASN A 134 -23.94 16.36 4.35
N GLY A 135 -22.66 16.45 4.73
CA GLY A 135 -21.71 17.38 4.12
C GLY A 135 -20.42 17.57 4.91
N GLY A 136 -19.41 18.01 4.21
CA GLY A 136 -18.07 18.19 4.77
C GLY A 136 -17.50 16.87 5.29
N SER A 137 -17.35 16.78 6.63
CA SER A 137 -16.81 15.59 7.29
C SER A 137 -17.85 14.81 8.12
N TYR A 138 -19.13 15.21 8.07
CA TYR A 138 -20.19 14.61 8.90
C TYR A 138 -21.34 14.11 8.03
N TYR A 139 -21.80 12.90 8.32
CA TYR A 139 -22.81 12.22 7.54
C TYR A 139 -23.77 11.46 8.43
N TYR A 140 -25.06 11.47 8.09
CA TYR A 140 -26.04 10.57 8.65
C TYR A 140 -25.80 9.15 8.11
N ILE A 141 -26.03 8.14 8.97
CA ILE A 141 -25.97 6.72 8.56
C ILE A 141 -27.31 6.39 7.86
N ASP A 142 -27.35 6.64 6.56
CA ASP A 142 -28.49 6.33 5.69
C ASP A 142 -28.43 4.88 5.14
N GLU A 143 -29.42 4.50 4.34
CA GLU A 143 -29.48 3.16 3.72
C GLU A 143 -28.28 2.92 2.81
N ASP A 144 -27.85 3.92 2.02
CA ASP A 144 -26.68 3.81 1.13
C ASP A 144 -25.38 3.57 1.91
N THR A 145 -25.26 4.21 3.06
CA THR A 145 -24.13 3.98 3.99
C THR A 145 -24.16 2.56 4.55
N GLN A 146 -25.34 2.09 4.97
CA GLN A 146 -25.50 0.74 5.54
C GLN A 146 -25.22 -0.36 4.52
N ASP A 147 -25.56 -0.15 3.25
CA ASP A 147 -25.31 -1.08 2.15
C ASP A 147 -23.86 -1.06 1.65
N SER A 148 -23.06 -0.09 2.10
CA SER A 148 -21.67 0.01 1.69
C SER A 148 -20.78 -1.13 2.22
N ALA A 149 -19.87 -1.63 1.38
CA ALA A 149 -18.97 -2.73 1.73
C ALA A 149 -18.08 -2.43 2.96
N TRP A 150 -17.66 -1.18 3.13
CA TRP A 150 -16.84 -0.77 4.27
C TRP A 150 -17.63 -0.75 5.58
N TYR A 151 -18.91 -0.31 5.54
CA TYR A 151 -19.75 -0.29 6.73
C TYR A 151 -20.12 -1.71 7.17
N GLY A 152 -20.53 -2.56 6.25
CA GLY A 152 -20.75 -3.98 6.51
C GLY A 152 -19.53 -4.68 7.11
N ALA A 153 -18.31 -4.32 6.64
CA ALA A 153 -17.08 -4.89 7.16
C ALA A 153 -16.82 -4.51 8.63
N ILE A 154 -16.97 -3.23 9.01
CA ILE A 154 -16.76 -2.81 10.41
C ILE A 154 -17.85 -3.39 11.32
N LYS A 155 -19.11 -3.43 10.89
CA LYS A 155 -20.22 -3.98 11.67
C LYS A 155 -20.12 -5.48 11.91
N SER A 156 -19.58 -6.23 10.96
CA SER A 156 -19.32 -7.67 11.12
C SER A 156 -18.05 -7.97 11.91
N SER A 157 -17.18 -6.99 12.09
CA SER A 157 -15.93 -7.13 12.82
C SER A 157 -16.17 -7.21 14.32
N LYS A 158 -15.37 -8.04 15.02
CA LYS A 158 -15.29 -8.02 16.48
C LYS A 158 -14.34 -6.94 17.01
N GLN A 159 -13.62 -6.28 16.13
CA GLN A 159 -12.64 -5.26 16.45
C GLN A 159 -13.27 -3.88 16.36
N ARG A 160 -12.94 -3.00 17.30
CA ARG A 160 -13.37 -1.59 17.26
C ARG A 160 -12.69 -0.78 16.17
N VAL A 161 -11.53 -1.23 15.70
CA VAL A 161 -10.76 -0.60 14.64
C VAL A 161 -10.44 -1.64 13.60
N LEU A 162 -10.75 -1.34 12.36
CA LEU A 162 -10.53 -2.20 11.21
C LEU A 162 -9.79 -1.42 10.12
N VAL A 163 -8.72 -1.98 9.60
CA VAL A 163 -8.08 -1.48 8.37
C VAL A 163 -8.66 -2.28 7.20
N LYS A 164 -9.29 -1.60 6.25
CA LYS A 164 -9.96 -2.26 5.13
C LYS A 164 -9.62 -1.58 3.82
N ALA A 165 -9.19 -2.38 2.85
CA ALA A 165 -9.17 -2.00 1.45
C ALA A 165 -10.49 -2.41 0.80
N TYR A 166 -11.02 -1.57 -0.08
CA TYR A 166 -12.22 -1.84 -0.86
C TYR A 166 -12.23 -1.01 -2.14
N ILE A 167 -13.02 -1.43 -3.12
CA ILE A 167 -13.19 -0.72 -4.38
C ILE A 167 -14.58 -0.07 -4.38
N TRP A 168 -14.60 1.24 -4.60
CA TRP A 168 -15.83 1.97 -4.81
C TRP A 168 -16.11 2.12 -6.31
N HIS A 169 -17.35 1.91 -6.71
CA HIS A 169 -17.78 2.06 -8.09
C HIS A 169 -18.57 3.35 -8.21
N THR A 170 -18.20 4.21 -9.17
CA THR A 170 -18.96 5.43 -9.42
C THR A 170 -20.25 5.11 -10.16
N ASP A 171 -21.36 5.76 -9.78
CA ASP A 171 -22.64 5.65 -10.48
C ASP A 171 -22.66 6.43 -11.82
N SER A 172 -21.62 7.22 -12.08
CA SER A 172 -21.46 8.00 -13.31
C SER A 172 -20.82 7.20 -14.44
N LEU A 173 -21.27 7.44 -15.68
CA LEU A 173 -20.63 6.87 -16.87
C LEU A 173 -19.42 7.74 -17.31
N PRO A 174 -18.23 7.13 -17.61
CA PRO A 174 -17.94 5.71 -17.46
C PRO A 174 -17.81 5.30 -15.99
N ILE A 175 -18.26 4.08 -15.66
CA ILE A 175 -18.11 3.51 -14.32
C ILE A 175 -16.61 3.40 -14.04
N ARG A 176 -16.17 4.06 -13.00
CA ARG A 176 -14.78 4.01 -12.54
C ARG A 176 -14.69 3.20 -11.25
N GLN A 177 -13.67 2.39 -11.17
CA GLN A 177 -13.30 1.68 -9.95
C GLN A 177 -12.25 2.52 -9.23
N ILE A 178 -12.60 2.97 -8.02
CA ILE A 178 -11.71 3.78 -7.19
C ILE A 178 -11.34 2.93 -5.98
N PRO A 179 -10.07 2.52 -5.88
CA PRO A 179 -9.60 1.80 -4.68
C PRO A 179 -9.51 2.75 -3.50
N PHE A 180 -9.86 2.24 -2.32
CA PHE A 180 -9.70 2.92 -1.05
C PHE A 180 -8.97 2.02 -0.05
N LEU A 181 -8.15 2.62 0.79
CA LEU A 181 -7.60 2.02 1.99
C LEU A 181 -8.02 2.91 3.16
N SER A 182 -8.79 2.36 4.08
CA SER A 182 -9.37 3.14 5.17
C SER A 182 -9.14 2.49 6.52
N VAL A 183 -8.92 3.33 7.54
CA VAL A 183 -9.04 2.96 8.94
C VAL A 183 -10.46 3.29 9.38
N LEU A 184 -11.20 2.26 9.77
CA LEU A 184 -12.58 2.35 10.24
C LEU A 184 -12.59 2.15 11.75
N ARG A 185 -13.31 3.02 12.48
CA ARG A 185 -13.47 2.90 13.92
C ARG A 185 -14.95 2.99 14.28
N GLU A 186 -15.44 2.00 15.01
CA GLU A 186 -16.75 2.01 15.65
C GLU A 186 -16.58 2.38 17.12
N ASP A 187 -17.36 3.36 17.59
CA ASP A 187 -17.38 3.81 18.97
C ASP A 187 -18.78 3.62 19.60
N PRO A 188 -19.08 2.43 20.10
CA PRO A 188 -20.41 2.10 20.63
C PRO A 188 -20.69 2.71 22.02
N GLY A 189 -19.74 3.43 22.62
CA GLY A 189 -19.80 3.77 24.04
C GLY A 189 -19.73 5.26 24.40
N LEU A 190 -19.59 6.16 23.42
CA LEU A 190 -19.57 7.60 23.67
C LEU A 190 -20.82 8.26 23.10
N GLY A 191 -21.89 8.36 23.93
CA GLY A 191 -23.13 9.01 23.56
C GLY A 191 -24.29 8.04 23.28
N ASN A 192 -25.41 8.59 22.78
CA ASN A 192 -26.67 7.87 22.58
C ASN A 192 -26.86 7.32 21.16
N SER A 193 -26.07 7.82 20.18
CA SER A 193 -26.15 7.41 18.78
C SER A 193 -24.93 6.61 18.35
N GLU A 194 -25.14 5.70 17.42
CA GLU A 194 -24.04 4.98 16.77
C GLU A 194 -23.15 5.97 15.99
N LYS A 195 -21.83 5.75 16.06
CA LYS A 195 -20.85 6.57 15.34
C LYS A 195 -19.77 5.68 14.73
N VAL A 196 -19.50 5.93 13.45
CA VAL A 196 -18.40 5.27 12.72
C VAL A 196 -17.51 6.32 12.11
N LEU A 197 -16.26 6.38 12.57
CA LEU A 197 -15.23 7.22 11.99
C LEU A 197 -14.53 6.44 10.86
N LYS A 198 -14.42 7.09 9.71
CA LYS A 198 -13.73 6.61 8.53
C LYS A 198 -12.59 7.55 8.20
N VAL A 199 -11.36 7.04 8.22
CA VAL A 199 -10.12 7.74 7.85
C VAL A 199 -9.62 7.13 6.56
N ASP A 200 -9.75 7.83 5.45
CA ASP A 200 -9.24 7.41 4.15
C ASP A 200 -7.75 7.78 4.03
N ILE A 201 -6.94 6.82 3.65
CA ILE A 201 -5.51 7.02 3.39
C ILE A 201 -5.33 7.43 1.93
N ASP A 202 -4.51 8.45 1.70
CA ASP A 202 -4.16 8.88 0.36
C ASP A 202 -3.27 7.83 -0.34
N LEU A 203 -3.84 7.19 -1.36
CA LEU A 203 -3.14 6.16 -2.13
C LEU A 203 -2.02 6.72 -3.02
N GLU A 204 -2.06 8.01 -3.39
CA GLU A 204 -0.94 8.65 -4.09
C GLU A 204 0.29 8.72 -3.18
N TRP A 205 0.08 8.98 -1.90
CA TRP A 205 1.14 8.93 -0.91
C TRP A 205 1.75 7.53 -0.78
N ILE A 206 0.92 6.50 -0.69
CA ILE A 206 1.36 5.10 -0.68
C ILE A 206 2.13 4.76 -1.97
N SER A 207 1.59 5.15 -3.14
CA SER A 207 2.25 4.96 -4.44
C SER A 207 3.63 5.61 -4.48
N SER A 208 3.78 6.81 -3.91
CA SER A 208 5.05 7.53 -3.84
C SER A 208 6.10 6.78 -3.01
N ILE A 209 5.70 6.14 -1.91
CA ILE A 209 6.57 5.27 -1.11
C ILE A 209 7.03 4.08 -1.94
N LEU A 210 6.11 3.38 -2.60
CA LEU A 210 6.44 2.25 -3.45
C LEU A 210 7.39 2.63 -4.60
N LYS A 211 7.18 3.80 -5.22
CA LYS A 211 8.05 4.33 -6.29
C LYS A 211 9.46 4.66 -5.80
N ARG A 212 9.58 5.20 -4.60
CA ARG A 212 10.89 5.58 -4.03
C ARG A 212 11.80 4.39 -3.80
N GLU A 213 11.23 3.23 -3.45
CA GLU A 213 11.99 2.07 -3.04
C GLU A 213 12.50 1.21 -4.22
N THR A 214 12.08 1.48 -5.46
CA THR A 214 12.54 0.70 -6.62
C THR A 214 12.55 1.51 -7.91
N GLU A 215 13.66 1.39 -8.67
CA GLU A 215 13.80 1.96 -10.01
C GLU A 215 13.40 0.98 -11.12
N TYR A 216 13.46 -0.33 -10.87
CA TYR A 216 13.38 -1.35 -11.91
C TYR A 216 12.28 -2.39 -11.72
N LEU A 217 11.58 -2.35 -10.59
CA LEU A 217 10.51 -3.30 -10.26
C LEU A 217 9.21 -2.56 -9.98
N ASN A 218 8.10 -3.18 -10.34
CA ASN A 218 6.80 -2.72 -9.89
C ASN A 218 6.46 -3.36 -8.54
N LEU A 219 6.26 -2.54 -7.53
CA LEU A 219 5.74 -2.96 -6.23
C LEU A 219 4.22 -2.76 -6.20
N TYR A 220 3.55 -3.70 -5.58
CA TYR A 220 2.09 -3.68 -5.43
C TYR A 220 1.71 -3.84 -3.97
N LEU A 221 0.78 -3.00 -3.52
CA LEU A 221 0.04 -3.24 -2.28
C LEU A 221 -1.21 -4.03 -2.66
N VAL A 222 -1.38 -5.19 -2.05
CA VAL A 222 -2.52 -6.07 -2.29
C VAL A 222 -3.31 -6.30 -1.01
N ASP A 223 -4.61 -6.49 -1.14
CA ASP A 223 -5.47 -6.89 -0.02
C ASP A 223 -5.39 -8.42 0.24
N PRO A 224 -5.99 -8.93 1.32
CA PRO A 224 -6.02 -10.37 1.60
C PRO A 224 -6.69 -11.23 0.52
N ASP A 225 -7.51 -10.62 -0.33
CA ASP A 225 -8.21 -11.28 -1.44
C ASP A 225 -7.40 -11.21 -2.75
N ASN A 226 -6.13 -10.74 -2.69
CA ASN A 226 -5.21 -10.51 -3.81
C ASN A 226 -5.66 -9.44 -4.82
N ASN A 227 -6.54 -8.52 -4.45
CA ASN A 227 -6.83 -7.36 -5.29
C ASN A 227 -5.73 -6.30 -5.13
N ILE A 228 -5.33 -5.68 -6.23
CA ILE A 228 -4.36 -4.59 -6.21
C ILE A 228 -5.04 -3.33 -5.67
N VAL A 229 -4.55 -2.83 -4.54
CA VAL A 229 -5.00 -1.58 -3.91
C VAL A 229 -4.23 -0.40 -4.48
N CYS A 230 -2.92 -0.57 -4.64
CA CYS A 230 -2.02 0.48 -5.13
C CYS A 230 -0.76 -0.15 -5.74
N SER A 231 -0.10 0.59 -6.63
CA SER A 231 1.15 0.16 -7.26
C SER A 231 2.17 1.29 -7.36
N SER A 232 3.45 0.93 -7.55
CA SER A 232 4.51 1.87 -7.90
C SER A 232 4.41 2.35 -9.35
N ALA A 233 3.81 1.57 -10.25
CA ALA A 233 3.37 2.04 -11.55
C ALA A 233 2.15 2.96 -11.37
N SER A 234 1.95 3.91 -12.30
CA SER A 234 0.82 4.83 -12.21
C SER A 234 -0.50 4.10 -11.94
N LEU A 235 -1.34 4.65 -11.04
CA LEU A 235 -2.67 4.09 -10.71
C LEU A 235 -3.64 3.99 -11.91
N TYR A 236 -3.23 4.49 -13.08
CA TYR A 236 -4.08 4.68 -14.26
C TYR A 236 -3.50 4.11 -15.57
N ASP A 237 -2.41 3.32 -15.52
CA ASP A 237 -1.85 2.61 -16.69
C ASP A 237 -2.33 1.18 -16.77
#